data_09a80b017d57cc6bc230cfe1e8104efe
#
_entry.id   09a80b017d57cc6bc230cfe1e8104efe
#
_cell.length_a   1.000
_cell.length_b   1.000
_cell.length_c   1.000
_cell.angle_alpha   90.00
_cell.angle_beta   90.00
_cell.angle_gamma   90.00
#
_symmetry.space_group_name_H-M   'P 1'
#
loop_
_entity.id
_entity.type
_entity.pdbx_description
1 polymer ?
#
loop_
_entity_poly.entity_id
_entity_poly.type
_entity_poly.pdbx_seq_one_letter_code
_entity_poly.pdbx_strand_id
1 'polypeptide(L)'
;MDGRIIKALSGYYYVDTGADIITCRARGKFRLDGTSPLVGDRVQLDVSPDGTGSVREILPRRNYFIRPAVANIDLMVMLAAAVNPVTDPFLIDRVSALAAHHSCDFLLCINKADLNPGDELFSIYSASGIPVVRTSAVTGEGLPELSERLAGRVCAFTGNSGVGKSSLLNALSPELSLLTGEVSQKLGRGRHTTRHVELFALENGGYVADTPGFGSFDIEQMESIRPAELQYCFPEFEPYLGSCRFTDCTHRNEPDCAVRAAADEGKIHPSRLDSYRRLWEQANRKKDWEV
;
A
#
# COMPACT_ATOMS: atom_id res chain seq x y z
N MET A 1 12.39 -21.83 15.40
CA MET A 1 11.05 -21.27 15.62
C MET A 1 10.79 -20.25 14.52
N ASP A 2 9.58 -20.19 13.99
CA ASP A 2 9.20 -19.22 12.94
C ASP A 2 8.45 -18.05 13.56
N GLY A 3 8.56 -16.87 12.94
CA GLY A 3 7.82 -15.69 13.38
C GLY A 3 7.83 -14.58 12.32
N ARG A 4 7.16 -13.47 12.64
CA ARG A 4 7.09 -12.29 11.81
C ARG A 4 7.68 -11.08 12.53
N ILE A 5 8.54 -10.34 11.87
CA ILE A 5 9.06 -9.07 12.41
C ILE A 5 7.93 -8.06 12.40
N ILE A 6 7.46 -7.63 13.57
CA ILE A 6 6.41 -6.62 13.71
C ILE A 6 6.96 -5.22 14.00
N LYS A 7 8.20 -5.11 14.47
CA LYS A 7 8.85 -3.84 14.79
C LYS A 7 10.37 -3.95 14.68
N ALA A 8 11.02 -2.88 14.23
CA ALA A 8 12.47 -2.75 14.21
C ALA A 8 12.88 -1.42 14.86
N LEU A 9 13.71 -1.47 15.90
CA LEU A 9 14.15 -0.30 16.65
C LEU A 9 15.57 -0.47 17.15
N SER A 10 16.46 0.47 16.83
CA SER A 10 17.83 0.55 17.36
C SER A 10 18.62 -0.77 17.22
N GLY A 11 18.42 -1.50 16.11
CA GLY A 11 19.11 -2.77 15.84
C GLY A 11 18.50 -3.99 16.51
N TYR A 12 17.37 -3.82 17.20
CA TYR A 12 16.54 -4.90 17.71
C TYR A 12 15.33 -5.12 16.82
N TYR A 13 14.90 -6.37 16.72
CA TYR A 13 13.73 -6.82 15.98
C TYR A 13 12.78 -7.51 16.94
N TYR A 14 11.54 -7.07 16.96
CA TYR A 14 10.48 -7.68 17.74
C TYR A 14 9.74 -8.65 16.83
N VAL A 15 9.80 -9.92 17.18
CA VAL A 15 9.27 -11.00 16.35
C VAL A 15 8.08 -11.62 17.03
N ASP A 16 6.92 -11.51 16.38
CA ASP A 16 5.70 -12.19 16.78
C ASP A 16 5.75 -13.64 16.30
N THR A 17 5.67 -14.58 17.23
CA THR A 17 5.68 -16.04 16.98
C THR A 17 4.26 -16.63 16.99
N GLY A 18 3.25 -15.80 17.19
CA GLY A 18 1.85 -16.21 17.39
C GLY A 18 1.53 -16.62 18.83
N ALA A 19 2.54 -16.91 19.67
CA ALA A 19 2.39 -17.18 21.10
C ALA A 19 2.95 -16.01 21.93
N ASP A 20 4.16 -15.54 21.56
CA ASP A 20 4.90 -14.50 22.28
C ASP A 20 5.59 -13.56 21.30
N ILE A 21 5.91 -12.35 21.77
CA ILE A 21 6.76 -11.39 21.06
C ILE A 21 8.18 -11.52 21.61
N ILE A 22 9.11 -12.00 20.79
CA ILE A 22 10.50 -12.23 21.16
C ILE A 22 11.38 -11.08 20.65
N THR A 23 12.17 -10.49 21.55
CA THR A 23 13.16 -9.47 21.19
C THR A 23 14.42 -10.16 20.62
N CYS A 24 14.70 -9.87 19.34
CA CYS A 24 15.78 -10.51 18.59
C CYS A 24 16.85 -9.52 18.14
N ARG A 25 18.04 -10.02 17.88
CA ARG A 25 19.09 -9.33 17.11
C ARG A 25 19.33 -10.05 15.79
N ALA A 26 19.67 -9.30 14.75
CA ALA A 26 20.12 -9.89 13.49
C ALA A 26 21.56 -10.37 13.60
N ARG A 27 21.87 -11.54 13.04
CA ARG A 27 23.24 -12.04 12.92
C ARG A 27 24.05 -11.18 11.95
N GLY A 28 25.35 -11.06 12.21
CA GLY A 28 26.27 -10.24 11.39
C GLY A 28 26.30 -10.62 9.90
N LYS A 29 25.96 -11.86 9.53
CA LYS A 29 25.91 -12.31 8.14
C LYS A 29 24.99 -11.47 7.25
N PHE A 30 23.85 -10.98 7.78
CA PHE A 30 22.91 -10.17 7.00
C PHE A 30 23.50 -8.84 6.54
N ARG A 31 24.52 -8.31 7.25
CA ARG A 31 25.26 -7.13 6.80
C ARG A 31 26.23 -7.45 5.66
N LEU A 32 26.77 -8.66 5.64
CA LEU A 32 27.71 -9.12 4.62
C LEU A 32 26.97 -9.43 3.30
N ASP A 33 25.77 -10.02 3.42
CA ASP A 33 24.94 -10.40 2.27
C ASP A 33 24.12 -9.22 1.71
N GLY A 34 24.24 -8.02 2.29
CA GLY A 34 23.50 -6.82 1.87
C GLY A 34 21.99 -6.90 2.16
N THR A 35 21.51 -7.93 2.84
CA THR A 35 20.09 -8.15 3.12
C THR A 35 19.77 -7.74 4.55
N SER A 36 19.15 -6.59 4.74
CA SER A 36 18.68 -6.17 6.07
C SER A 36 17.29 -6.73 6.35
N PRO A 37 17.02 -7.25 7.58
CA PRO A 37 15.67 -7.61 7.98
C PRO A 37 14.75 -6.39 7.98
N LEU A 38 13.53 -6.56 7.49
CA LEU A 38 12.48 -5.53 7.42
C LEU A 38 11.30 -5.91 8.30
N VAL A 39 10.54 -4.92 8.73
CA VAL A 39 9.22 -5.15 9.30
C VAL A 39 8.35 -5.86 8.26
N GLY A 40 7.60 -6.88 8.68
CA GLY A 40 6.83 -7.75 7.78
C GLY A 40 7.56 -9.01 7.33
N ASP A 41 8.90 -9.11 7.50
CA ASP A 41 9.62 -10.33 7.16
C ASP A 41 9.16 -11.52 7.99
N ARG A 42 9.01 -12.66 7.33
CA ARG A 42 8.94 -13.96 7.98
C ARG A 42 10.36 -14.44 8.24
N VAL A 43 10.64 -14.85 9.48
CA VAL A 43 11.99 -15.20 9.91
C VAL A 43 12.01 -16.51 10.70
N GLN A 44 13.16 -17.19 10.65
CA GLN A 44 13.49 -18.24 11.59
C GLN A 44 14.40 -17.69 12.65
N LEU A 45 14.12 -18.01 13.91
CA LEU A 45 14.89 -17.54 15.06
C LEU A 45 15.37 -18.69 15.95
N ASP A 46 16.49 -18.45 16.61
CA ASP A 46 16.99 -19.26 17.72
C ASP A 46 16.72 -18.46 18.99
N VAL A 47 16.14 -19.12 20.00
CA VAL A 47 15.79 -18.50 21.29
C VAL A 47 16.76 -19.03 22.35
N SER A 48 17.36 -18.11 23.09
CA SER A 48 18.26 -18.43 24.20
C SER A 48 17.46 -18.70 25.48
N PRO A 49 18.07 -19.36 26.50
CA PRO A 49 17.41 -19.65 27.78
C PRO A 49 16.94 -18.41 28.55
N ASP A 50 17.53 -17.24 28.26
CA ASP A 50 17.17 -15.95 28.87
C ASP A 50 15.96 -15.28 28.17
N GLY A 51 15.32 -15.95 27.19
CA GLY A 51 14.18 -15.44 26.43
C GLY A 51 14.53 -14.48 25.29
N THR A 52 15.82 -14.16 25.09
CA THR A 52 16.25 -13.36 23.93
C THR A 52 16.39 -14.21 22.67
N GLY A 53 16.18 -13.60 21.49
CA GLY A 53 16.28 -14.29 20.21
C GLY A 53 17.39 -13.77 19.30
N SER A 54 17.78 -14.60 18.35
CA SER A 54 18.58 -14.18 17.22
C SER A 54 17.91 -14.59 15.90
N VAL A 55 17.77 -13.66 14.95
CA VAL A 55 17.29 -13.98 13.62
C VAL A 55 18.32 -14.83 12.90
N ARG A 56 17.96 -16.08 12.61
CA ARG A 56 18.81 -17.05 11.93
C ARG A 56 18.72 -16.91 10.42
N GLU A 57 17.49 -16.73 9.92
CA GLU A 57 17.19 -16.71 8.50
C GLU A 57 16.01 -15.78 8.21
N ILE A 58 16.07 -15.07 7.08
CA ILE A 58 14.95 -14.32 6.51
C ILE A 58 14.37 -15.20 5.41
N LEU A 59 13.08 -15.55 5.52
CA LEU A 59 12.41 -16.35 4.51
C LEU A 59 12.17 -15.52 3.24
N PRO A 60 11.99 -16.14 2.06
CA PRO A 60 11.75 -15.43 0.81
C PRO A 60 10.61 -14.43 0.94
N ARG A 61 10.87 -13.20 0.52
CA ARG A 61 9.86 -12.13 0.46
C ARG A 61 8.99 -12.32 -0.77
N ARG A 62 7.68 -12.16 -0.60
CA ARG A 62 6.75 -12.03 -1.73
C ARG A 62 6.90 -10.68 -2.42
N ASN A 63 7.00 -9.64 -1.62
CA ASN A 63 7.25 -8.27 -2.02
C ASN A 63 7.96 -7.49 -0.92
N TYR A 64 8.47 -6.31 -1.27
CA TYR A 64 8.93 -5.33 -0.30
C TYR A 64 8.84 -3.93 -0.90
N PHE A 65 8.70 -2.94 -0.03
CA PHE A 65 8.67 -1.52 -0.37
C PHE A 65 9.89 -0.84 0.24
N ILE A 66 10.49 0.11 -0.49
CA ILE A 66 11.70 0.81 -0.03
C ILE A 66 11.33 1.95 0.91
N ARG A 67 10.21 2.59 0.67
CA ARG A 67 9.73 3.75 1.46
C ARG A 67 8.21 3.71 1.59
N PRO A 68 7.74 3.36 2.77
CA PRO A 68 8.48 2.89 3.95
C PRO A 68 9.06 1.50 3.74
N ALA A 69 10.18 1.21 4.46
CA ALA A 69 10.85 -0.08 4.38
C ALA A 69 10.02 -1.17 5.09
N VAL A 70 9.22 -1.91 4.32
CA VAL A 70 8.31 -2.95 4.81
C VAL A 70 8.23 -4.08 3.79
N ALA A 71 8.08 -5.32 4.26
CA ALA A 71 8.02 -6.52 3.42
C ALA A 71 6.71 -7.30 3.63
N ASN A 72 6.39 -8.14 2.64
CA ASN A 72 5.27 -9.09 2.68
C ASN A 72 3.92 -8.43 2.99
N ILE A 73 3.63 -7.29 2.35
CA ILE A 73 2.31 -6.68 2.38
C ILE A 73 1.37 -7.47 1.49
N ASP A 74 0.26 -7.94 2.06
CA ASP A 74 -0.75 -8.70 1.35
C ASP A 74 -1.76 -7.78 0.65
N LEU A 75 -2.13 -6.67 1.30
CA LEU A 75 -3.16 -5.76 0.84
C LEU A 75 -2.77 -4.30 1.05
N MET A 76 -2.78 -3.52 -0.03
CA MET A 76 -2.69 -2.06 0.01
C MET A 76 -4.10 -1.47 0.06
N VAL A 77 -4.45 -0.82 1.16
CA VAL A 77 -5.73 -0.12 1.33
C VAL A 77 -5.53 1.37 1.08
N MET A 78 -6.06 1.86 -0.04
CA MET A 78 -6.07 3.29 -0.35
C MET A 78 -7.32 3.94 0.21
N LEU A 79 -7.16 4.83 1.18
CA LEU A 79 -8.26 5.68 1.64
C LEU A 79 -8.41 6.89 0.73
N ALA A 80 -9.61 7.02 0.18
CA ALA A 80 -10.05 8.18 -0.58
C ALA A 80 -11.28 8.80 0.10
N ALA A 81 -11.58 10.04 -0.22
CA ALA A 81 -12.82 10.69 0.14
C ALA A 81 -13.28 11.60 -1.00
N ALA A 82 -14.59 11.70 -1.19
CA ALA A 82 -15.21 12.62 -2.13
C ALA A 82 -15.47 14.00 -1.52
N VAL A 83 -15.07 14.18 -0.24
CA VAL A 83 -15.30 15.43 0.55
C VAL A 83 -14.20 15.61 1.61
N ASN A 84 -13.68 16.80 1.73
CA ASN A 84 -12.79 17.32 2.78
C ASN A 84 -11.72 16.35 3.32
N PRO A 85 -10.63 16.08 2.59
CA PRO A 85 -10.30 16.57 1.25
C PRO A 85 -10.88 15.69 0.14
N VAL A 86 -11.12 16.23 -1.03
CA VAL A 86 -11.41 15.44 -2.22
C VAL A 86 -10.12 14.78 -2.70
N THR A 87 -10.18 13.47 -2.92
CA THR A 87 -9.02 12.70 -3.38
C THR A 87 -8.92 12.76 -4.90
N ASP A 88 -7.76 13.16 -5.42
CA ASP A 88 -7.49 13.13 -6.86
C ASP A 88 -7.45 11.66 -7.35
N PRO A 89 -8.26 11.27 -8.36
CA PRO A 89 -8.22 9.95 -8.96
C PRO A 89 -6.82 9.53 -9.42
N PHE A 90 -6.01 10.47 -9.91
CA PHE A 90 -4.63 10.17 -10.30
C PHE A 90 -3.78 9.62 -9.16
N LEU A 91 -3.99 10.06 -7.92
CA LEU A 91 -3.30 9.49 -6.76
C LEU A 91 -3.73 8.04 -6.51
N ILE A 92 -5.03 7.75 -6.64
CA ILE A 92 -5.55 6.39 -6.48
C ILE A 92 -4.94 5.48 -7.55
N ASP A 93 -4.94 5.92 -8.80
CA ASP A 93 -4.40 5.20 -9.95
C ASP A 93 -2.91 4.88 -9.80
N ARG A 94 -2.14 5.85 -9.29
CA ARG A 94 -0.72 5.67 -9.03
C ARG A 94 -0.45 4.65 -7.94
N VAL A 95 -1.22 4.68 -6.84
CA VAL A 95 -1.06 3.72 -5.74
C VAL A 95 -1.52 2.33 -6.18
N SER A 96 -2.60 2.22 -6.95
CA SER A 96 -3.07 0.94 -7.48
C SER A 96 -2.04 0.30 -8.43
N ALA A 97 -1.42 1.11 -9.30
CA ALA A 97 -0.36 0.64 -10.19
C ALA A 97 0.88 0.16 -9.41
N LEU A 98 1.28 0.88 -8.34
CA LEU A 98 2.38 0.45 -7.49
C LEU A 98 2.07 -0.86 -6.75
N ALA A 99 0.86 -1.02 -6.23
CA ALA A 99 0.44 -2.26 -5.58
C ALA A 99 0.51 -3.45 -6.57
N ALA A 100 -0.01 -3.27 -7.79
CA ALA A 100 0.05 -4.27 -8.84
C ALA A 100 1.49 -4.63 -9.23
N HIS A 101 2.37 -3.63 -9.39
CA HIS A 101 3.79 -3.83 -9.69
C HIS A 101 4.50 -4.70 -8.64
N HIS A 102 4.16 -4.53 -7.37
CA HIS A 102 4.70 -5.32 -6.25
C HIS A 102 3.92 -6.61 -5.97
N SER A 103 3.00 -7.03 -6.84
CA SER A 103 2.14 -8.21 -6.61
C SER A 103 1.42 -8.17 -5.25
N CYS A 104 0.96 -6.98 -4.89
CA CYS A 104 0.20 -6.69 -3.70
C CYS A 104 -1.27 -6.45 -4.10
N ASP A 105 -2.22 -7.08 -3.40
CA ASP A 105 -3.63 -6.79 -3.62
C ASP A 105 -3.95 -5.32 -3.32
N PHE A 106 -4.95 -4.77 -3.99
CA PHE A 106 -5.36 -3.39 -3.81
C PHE A 106 -6.85 -3.29 -3.46
N LEU A 107 -7.17 -2.42 -2.50
CA LEU A 107 -8.53 -2.10 -2.08
C LEU A 107 -8.70 -0.59 -2.03
N LEU A 108 -9.67 -0.05 -2.74
CA LEU A 108 -10.09 1.33 -2.57
C LEU A 108 -11.14 1.42 -1.45
N CYS A 109 -10.86 2.22 -0.44
CA CYS A 109 -11.77 2.50 0.65
C CYS A 109 -12.23 3.96 0.55
N ILE A 110 -13.48 4.21 0.15
CA ILE A 110 -14.08 5.54 0.08
C ILE A 110 -14.64 5.88 1.45
N ASN A 111 -13.89 6.66 2.22
CA ASN A 111 -14.25 7.05 3.59
C ASN A 111 -15.10 8.33 3.60
N LYS A 112 -15.73 8.61 4.75
CA LYS A 112 -16.69 9.72 4.96
C LYS A 112 -17.94 9.59 4.07
N ALA A 113 -18.37 8.35 3.82
CA ALA A 113 -19.55 8.05 3.01
C ALA A 113 -20.83 8.67 3.55
N ASP A 114 -20.88 8.91 4.88
CA ASP A 114 -21.93 9.67 5.57
C ASP A 114 -22.05 11.12 5.08
N LEU A 115 -20.97 11.73 4.63
CA LEU A 115 -20.96 13.10 4.09
C LEU A 115 -21.12 13.11 2.56
N ASN A 116 -20.47 12.18 1.88
CA ASN A 116 -20.57 12.01 0.42
C ASN A 116 -20.20 10.57 0.05
N PRO A 117 -21.14 9.78 -0.53
CA PRO A 117 -20.89 8.35 -0.86
C PRO A 117 -19.85 8.12 -1.96
N GLY A 118 -19.40 9.16 -2.66
CA GLY A 118 -18.34 9.06 -3.67
C GLY A 118 -18.74 8.23 -4.88
N ASP A 119 -19.96 8.38 -5.40
CA ASP A 119 -20.52 7.56 -6.47
C ASP A 119 -19.66 7.56 -7.73
N GLU A 120 -19.05 8.69 -8.07
CA GLU A 120 -18.14 8.80 -9.22
C GLU A 120 -16.90 7.91 -9.03
N LEU A 121 -16.20 8.01 -7.89
CA LEU A 121 -15.06 7.15 -7.58
C LEU A 121 -15.47 5.68 -7.56
N PHE A 122 -16.59 5.36 -6.92
CA PHE A 122 -17.11 4.00 -6.87
C PHE A 122 -17.32 3.44 -8.28
N SER A 123 -17.98 4.20 -9.17
CA SER A 123 -18.24 3.78 -10.54
C SER A 123 -16.97 3.56 -11.36
N ILE A 124 -16.01 4.49 -11.31
CA ILE A 124 -14.74 4.39 -12.03
C ILE A 124 -13.99 3.11 -11.64
N TYR A 125 -13.79 2.90 -10.34
CA TYR A 125 -12.90 1.82 -9.87
C TYR A 125 -13.58 0.46 -9.89
N SER A 126 -14.88 0.36 -9.62
CA SER A 126 -15.62 -0.89 -9.77
C SER A 126 -15.65 -1.36 -11.23
N ALA A 127 -15.84 -0.43 -12.18
CA ALA A 127 -15.79 -0.75 -13.60
C ALA A 127 -14.39 -1.19 -14.08
N SER A 128 -13.32 -0.74 -13.38
CA SER A 128 -11.94 -1.16 -13.65
C SER A 128 -11.56 -2.48 -12.97
N GLY A 129 -12.51 -3.19 -12.33
CA GLY A 129 -12.25 -4.45 -11.63
C GLY A 129 -11.54 -4.30 -10.29
N ILE A 130 -11.38 -3.07 -9.80
CA ILE A 130 -10.78 -2.77 -8.50
C ILE A 130 -11.83 -2.94 -7.39
N PRO A 131 -11.55 -3.72 -6.34
CA PRO A 131 -12.44 -3.81 -5.18
C PRO A 131 -12.61 -2.44 -4.50
N VAL A 132 -13.86 -2.06 -4.23
CA VAL A 132 -14.20 -0.78 -3.58
C VAL A 132 -15.11 -1.04 -2.38
N VAL A 133 -14.81 -0.41 -1.25
CA VAL A 133 -15.64 -0.41 -0.06
C VAL A 133 -15.93 1.03 0.34
N ARG A 134 -17.19 1.34 0.66
CA ARG A 134 -17.57 2.63 1.26
C ARG A 134 -17.56 2.50 2.77
N THR A 135 -16.99 3.49 3.45
CA THR A 135 -16.88 3.48 4.92
C THR A 135 -17.20 4.83 5.52
N SER A 136 -17.66 4.80 6.76
CA SER A 136 -17.73 5.96 7.65
C SER A 136 -17.24 5.57 9.05
N ALA A 137 -16.16 6.19 9.49
CA ALA A 137 -15.66 6.02 10.85
C ALA A 137 -16.63 6.60 11.90
N VAL A 138 -17.58 7.46 11.50
CA VAL A 138 -18.54 8.11 12.38
C VAL A 138 -19.77 7.23 12.59
N THR A 139 -20.31 6.66 11.50
CA THR A 139 -21.55 5.86 11.55
C THR A 139 -21.28 4.37 11.70
N GLY A 140 -20.06 3.91 11.44
CA GLY A 140 -19.71 2.49 11.40
C GLY A 140 -20.05 1.80 10.08
N GLU A 141 -20.59 2.53 9.10
CA GLU A 141 -20.89 1.99 7.78
C GLU A 141 -19.64 1.37 7.13
N GLY A 142 -19.79 0.19 6.54
CA GLY A 142 -18.73 -0.52 5.80
C GLY A 142 -17.60 -1.09 6.67
N LEU A 143 -17.57 -0.84 8.00
CA LEU A 143 -16.51 -1.37 8.86
C LEU A 143 -16.50 -2.90 8.92
N PRO A 144 -17.65 -3.61 9.02
CA PRO A 144 -17.65 -5.07 8.99
C PRO A 144 -17.05 -5.64 7.70
N GLU A 145 -17.43 -5.13 6.54
CA GLU A 145 -16.90 -5.55 5.25
C GLU A 145 -15.38 -5.29 5.15
N LEU A 146 -14.95 -4.09 5.59
CA LEU A 146 -13.53 -3.77 5.60
C LEU A 146 -12.75 -4.72 6.52
N SER A 147 -13.25 -4.97 7.75
CA SER A 147 -12.63 -5.91 8.69
C SER A 147 -12.49 -7.32 8.12
N GLU A 148 -13.49 -7.82 7.42
CA GLU A 148 -13.44 -9.13 6.75
C GLU A 148 -12.34 -9.18 5.70
N ARG A 149 -12.19 -8.12 4.89
CA ARG A 149 -11.15 -8.03 3.86
C ARG A 149 -9.73 -7.94 4.43
N LEU A 150 -9.58 -7.46 5.67
CA LEU A 150 -8.29 -7.35 6.36
C LEU A 150 -7.90 -8.66 7.07
N ALA A 151 -8.86 -9.56 7.34
CA ALA A 151 -8.67 -10.74 8.16
C ALA A 151 -7.51 -11.63 7.67
N GLY A 152 -6.58 -11.95 8.59
CA GLY A 152 -5.42 -12.82 8.33
C GLY A 152 -4.36 -12.22 7.39
N ARG A 153 -4.48 -10.96 6.98
CA ARG A 153 -3.59 -10.28 6.02
C ARG A 153 -2.70 -9.25 6.68
N VAL A 154 -1.55 -8.98 6.07
CA VAL A 154 -0.72 -7.80 6.38
C VAL A 154 -1.14 -6.67 5.47
N CYS A 155 -1.75 -5.65 6.06
CA CYS A 155 -2.37 -4.56 5.33
C CYS A 155 -1.60 -3.25 5.55
N ALA A 156 -1.34 -2.51 4.47
CA ALA A 156 -0.79 -1.17 4.53
C ALA A 156 -1.86 -0.14 4.15
N PHE A 157 -2.06 0.87 4.99
CA PHE A 157 -3.04 1.93 4.77
C PHE A 157 -2.37 3.19 4.25
N THR A 158 -2.87 3.71 3.13
CA THR A 158 -2.40 4.95 2.51
C THR A 158 -3.56 5.89 2.19
N GLY A 159 -3.27 7.14 1.92
CA GLY A 159 -4.28 8.16 1.60
C GLY A 159 -3.84 9.56 2.05
N ASN A 160 -4.50 10.58 1.53
CA ASN A 160 -4.20 11.97 1.84
C ASN A 160 -4.36 12.29 3.32
N SER A 161 -3.62 13.31 3.80
CA SER A 161 -3.85 13.84 5.14
C SER A 161 -5.30 14.34 5.25
N GLY A 162 -5.94 14.03 6.38
CA GLY A 162 -7.32 14.44 6.62
C GLY A 162 -8.40 13.54 6.01
N VAL A 163 -8.05 12.48 5.24
CA VAL A 163 -9.02 11.52 4.68
C VAL A 163 -9.69 10.65 5.75
N GLY A 164 -9.18 10.68 6.99
CA GLY A 164 -9.74 9.95 8.13
C GLY A 164 -9.08 8.61 8.45
N LYS A 165 -7.82 8.40 8.03
CA LYS A 165 -7.10 7.15 8.27
C LYS A 165 -7.07 6.73 9.74
N SER A 166 -6.56 7.59 10.63
CA SER A 166 -6.49 7.29 12.08
C SER A 166 -7.86 7.06 12.69
N SER A 167 -8.86 7.84 12.27
CA SER A 167 -10.25 7.67 12.76
C SER A 167 -10.83 6.33 12.33
N LEU A 168 -10.60 5.92 11.08
CA LEU A 168 -11.06 4.64 10.55
C LEU A 168 -10.39 3.46 11.25
N LEU A 169 -9.06 3.53 11.42
CA LEU A 169 -8.29 2.49 12.11
C LEU A 169 -8.69 2.36 13.58
N ASN A 170 -8.93 3.49 14.28
CA ASN A 170 -9.44 3.46 15.65
C ASN A 170 -10.88 2.91 15.75
N ALA A 171 -11.71 3.11 14.72
CA ALA A 171 -13.04 2.53 14.66
C ALA A 171 -13.02 1.02 14.38
N LEU A 172 -12.03 0.54 13.60
CA LEU A 172 -11.79 -0.88 13.34
C LEU A 172 -11.19 -1.61 14.56
N SER A 173 -10.28 -0.97 15.27
CA SER A 173 -9.58 -1.52 16.43
C SER A 173 -9.29 -0.40 17.43
N PRO A 174 -10.15 -0.21 18.44
CA PRO A 174 -10.00 0.84 19.46
C PRO A 174 -8.68 0.73 20.24
N GLU A 175 -8.12 -0.46 20.33
CA GLU A 175 -6.83 -0.73 21.01
C GLU A 175 -5.63 -0.06 20.36
N LEU A 176 -5.71 0.26 19.04
CA LEU A 176 -4.63 0.94 18.34
C LEU A 176 -4.35 2.34 18.88
N SER A 177 -5.34 3.00 19.45
CA SER A 177 -5.24 4.33 20.10
C SER A 177 -4.44 5.35 19.28
N LEU A 178 -4.59 5.32 17.96
CA LEU A 178 -3.85 6.19 17.05
C LEU A 178 -4.27 7.65 17.23
N LEU A 179 -3.29 8.56 17.26
CA LEU A 179 -3.56 9.99 17.37
C LEU A 179 -4.29 10.50 16.12
N THR A 180 -5.48 11.07 16.32
CA THR A 180 -6.25 11.69 15.24
C THR A 180 -5.69 13.07 14.86
N GLY A 181 -5.93 13.54 13.63
CA GLY A 181 -5.23 14.63 12.97
C GLY A 181 -5.07 15.96 13.73
N GLU A 182 -6.05 16.37 14.54
CA GLU A 182 -5.97 17.63 15.33
C GLU A 182 -4.93 17.55 16.46
N VAL A 183 -4.75 16.37 17.05
CA VAL A 183 -3.79 16.16 18.15
C VAL A 183 -2.38 15.97 17.61
N SER A 184 -2.24 15.35 16.44
CA SER A 184 -0.96 15.16 15.74
C SER A 184 -0.30 16.47 15.33
N GLN A 185 -1.08 17.48 14.94
CA GLN A 185 -0.56 18.82 14.61
C GLN A 185 -0.17 19.63 15.85
N LYS A 186 -0.91 19.48 16.97
CA LYS A 186 -0.65 20.25 18.20
C LYS A 186 0.55 19.74 19.00
N LEU A 187 0.89 18.46 18.91
CA LEU A 187 2.00 17.83 19.65
C LEU A 187 3.37 18.01 19.00
N GLY A 188 3.48 18.86 17.95
CA GLY A 188 4.76 19.32 17.41
C GLY A 188 5.81 18.21 17.35
N ARG A 189 5.55 17.11 16.60
CA ARG A 189 6.58 16.10 16.36
C ARG A 189 7.74 16.79 15.66
N GLY A 190 8.80 17.01 16.42
CA GLY A 190 10.00 17.68 15.99
C GLY A 190 10.53 17.07 14.68
N ARG A 191 11.20 17.89 13.91
CA ARG A 191 11.69 17.71 12.53
C ARG A 191 12.60 16.49 12.30
N HIS A 192 12.80 15.59 13.28
CA HIS A 192 13.74 14.45 13.26
C HIS A 192 13.28 13.21 14.03
N THR A 193 11.98 12.85 14.04
CA THR A 193 11.61 11.51 14.52
C THR A 193 11.81 10.52 13.38
N THR A 194 12.78 9.64 13.55
CA THR A 194 13.05 8.45 12.72
C THR A 194 11.73 7.73 12.47
N ARG A 195 11.33 7.61 11.21
CA ARG A 195 10.05 7.01 10.80
C ARG A 195 10.18 5.49 10.97
N HIS A 196 9.76 4.96 12.10
CA HIS A 196 9.74 3.52 12.34
C HIS A 196 8.42 2.95 11.81
N VAL A 197 8.52 1.88 11.02
CA VAL A 197 7.38 1.05 10.64
C VAL A 197 7.09 0.09 11.78
N GLU A 198 5.82 -0.11 12.12
CA GLU A 198 5.36 -1.09 13.09
C GLU A 198 4.09 -1.77 12.57
N LEU A 199 3.99 -3.09 12.77
CA LEU A 199 2.77 -3.85 12.49
C LEU A 199 1.98 -4.01 13.78
N PHE A 200 0.73 -3.63 13.74
CA PHE A 200 -0.24 -3.83 14.82
C PHE A 200 -1.14 -5.00 14.48
N ALA A 201 -1.24 -5.95 15.39
CA ALA A 201 -2.16 -7.07 15.24
C ALA A 201 -3.61 -6.59 15.38
N LEU A 202 -4.50 -7.15 14.56
CA LEU A 202 -5.95 -6.97 14.66
C LEU A 202 -6.58 -8.23 15.27
N GLU A 203 -7.72 -8.07 15.94
CA GLU A 203 -8.48 -9.19 16.53
C GLU A 203 -8.86 -10.29 15.52
N ASN A 204 -9.04 -9.92 14.24
CA ASN A 204 -9.34 -10.83 13.14
C ASN A 204 -8.12 -11.60 12.59
N GLY A 205 -6.98 -11.56 13.29
CA GLY A 205 -5.72 -12.24 12.91
C GLY A 205 -4.93 -11.53 11.81
N GLY A 206 -5.38 -10.36 11.34
CA GLY A 206 -4.63 -9.51 10.41
C GLY A 206 -3.62 -8.60 11.11
N TYR A 207 -2.83 -7.88 10.32
CA TYR A 207 -1.92 -6.84 10.78
C TYR A 207 -2.13 -5.56 9.99
N VAL A 208 -2.03 -4.43 10.66
CA VAL A 208 -1.98 -3.11 10.03
C VAL A 208 -0.59 -2.52 10.18
N ALA A 209 0.04 -2.15 9.08
CA ALA A 209 1.27 -1.40 9.09
C ALA A 209 0.96 0.08 9.42
N ASP A 210 1.35 0.54 10.62
CA ASP A 210 1.45 1.98 10.85
C ASP A 210 2.74 2.48 10.24
N THR A 211 2.58 3.13 9.14
CA THR A 211 3.68 3.71 8.39
C THR A 211 3.52 5.22 8.42
N PRO A 212 4.19 5.91 9.36
CA PRO A 212 4.31 7.35 9.28
C PRO A 212 5.01 7.69 7.96
N GLY A 213 4.25 8.14 6.96
CA GLY A 213 4.78 8.38 5.62
C GLY A 213 3.95 7.78 4.48
N PHE A 214 3.14 6.73 4.71
CA PHE A 214 2.08 6.36 3.76
C PHE A 214 0.93 7.38 3.74
N GLY A 215 0.84 8.30 4.71
CA GLY A 215 -0.22 9.33 4.79
C GLY A 215 0.13 10.68 4.19
N SER A 216 1.40 10.93 3.89
CA SER A 216 1.85 12.08 3.10
C SER A 216 2.92 11.56 2.15
N PHE A 217 2.48 10.89 1.11
CA PHE A 217 3.41 10.51 0.08
C PHE A 217 4.09 11.77 -0.46
N ASP A 218 5.38 11.84 -0.27
CA ASP A 218 6.24 12.42 -1.28
C ASP A 218 6.03 11.56 -2.54
N ILE A 219 4.94 11.85 -3.25
CA ILE A 219 4.53 11.22 -4.50
C ILE A 219 5.72 11.20 -5.48
N GLU A 220 6.62 12.18 -5.36
CA GLU A 220 7.86 12.29 -6.13
C GLU A 220 8.92 11.25 -5.75
N GLN A 221 8.84 10.64 -4.56
CA GLN A 221 9.79 9.65 -4.06
C GLN A 221 9.29 8.18 -4.19
N MET A 222 8.10 7.97 -4.75
CA MET A 222 7.65 6.60 -5.05
C MET A 222 8.57 5.97 -6.09
N GLU A 223 8.82 4.68 -5.89
CA GLU A 223 9.51 3.85 -6.85
C GLU A 223 8.91 4.01 -8.26
N SER A 224 9.76 4.14 -9.26
CA SER A 224 9.32 4.35 -10.63
C SER A 224 9.11 2.99 -11.30
N ILE A 225 7.89 2.71 -11.73
CA ILE A 225 7.57 1.54 -12.54
C ILE A 225 8.16 1.76 -13.94
N ARG A 226 8.87 0.77 -14.49
CA ARG A 226 9.40 0.88 -15.85
C ARG A 226 8.25 1.08 -16.85
N PRO A 227 8.40 1.98 -17.86
CA PRO A 227 7.34 2.25 -18.84
C PRO A 227 6.76 0.99 -19.50
N ALA A 228 7.61 0.00 -19.81
CA ALA A 228 7.17 -1.25 -20.43
C ALA A 228 6.34 -2.15 -19.49
N GLU A 229 6.47 -1.99 -18.17
CA GLU A 229 5.75 -2.79 -17.17
C GLU A 229 4.43 -2.14 -16.76
N LEU A 230 4.30 -0.82 -16.97
CA LEU A 230 3.15 -0.06 -16.49
C LEU A 230 1.82 -0.55 -17.04
N GLN A 231 1.77 -1.03 -18.29
CA GLN A 231 0.56 -1.56 -18.91
C GLN A 231 -0.04 -2.77 -18.16
N TYR A 232 0.79 -3.55 -17.46
CA TYR A 232 0.36 -4.70 -16.67
C TYR A 232 -0.13 -4.32 -15.26
N CYS A 233 0.02 -3.04 -14.89
CA CYS A 233 -0.44 -2.51 -13.61
C CYS A 233 -1.86 -1.92 -13.66
N PHE A 234 -2.53 -2.02 -14.80
CA PHE A 234 -3.92 -1.60 -15.02
C PHE A 234 -4.74 -2.84 -15.39
N PRO A 235 -5.47 -3.44 -14.43
CA PRO A 235 -6.15 -4.73 -14.66
C PRO A 235 -7.15 -4.67 -15.80
N GLU A 236 -7.81 -3.53 -16.01
CA GLU A 236 -8.76 -3.32 -17.10
C GLU A 236 -8.12 -3.31 -18.49
N PHE A 237 -6.78 -3.23 -18.60
CA PHE A 237 -6.07 -3.31 -19.88
C PHE A 237 -5.85 -4.75 -20.34
N GLU A 238 -5.81 -5.70 -19.40
CA GLU A 238 -5.44 -7.11 -19.65
C GLU A 238 -6.17 -7.73 -20.85
N PRO A 239 -7.49 -7.57 -21.02
CA PRO A 239 -8.21 -8.16 -22.16
C PRO A 239 -7.79 -7.63 -23.55
N TYR A 240 -7.11 -6.49 -23.59
CA TYR A 240 -6.74 -5.77 -24.82
C TYR A 240 -5.25 -5.84 -25.14
N LEU A 241 -4.42 -6.29 -24.18
CA LEU A 241 -2.98 -6.42 -24.39
C LEU A 241 -2.68 -7.46 -25.44
N GLY A 242 -1.74 -7.14 -26.35
CA GLY A 242 -1.39 -8.00 -27.49
C GLY A 242 -2.34 -7.94 -28.68
N SER A 243 -3.48 -7.20 -28.57
CA SER A 243 -4.45 -7.04 -29.67
C SER A 243 -4.26 -5.75 -30.46
N CYS A 244 -3.25 -4.94 -30.15
CA CYS A 244 -2.90 -3.74 -30.89
C CYS A 244 -2.23 -4.07 -32.23
N ARG A 245 -2.32 -3.15 -33.20
CA ARG A 245 -1.63 -3.29 -34.49
C ARG A 245 -0.10 -3.44 -34.35
N PHE A 246 0.50 -2.72 -33.37
CA PHE A 246 1.94 -2.73 -33.15
C PHE A 246 2.26 -3.56 -31.91
N THR A 247 3.27 -4.42 -32.01
CA THR A 247 3.70 -5.31 -30.89
C THR A 247 4.35 -4.55 -29.75
N ASP A 248 4.90 -3.37 -30.01
CA ASP A 248 5.53 -2.45 -29.05
C ASP A 248 4.63 -1.26 -28.68
N CYS A 249 3.31 -1.42 -28.86
CA CYS A 249 2.33 -0.36 -28.60
C CYS A 249 2.43 0.11 -27.14
N THR A 250 2.56 1.41 -26.95
CA THR A 250 2.62 2.04 -25.62
C THR A 250 1.24 2.55 -25.15
N HIS A 251 0.19 2.31 -25.94
CA HIS A 251 -1.23 2.67 -25.68
C HIS A 251 -1.49 4.18 -25.47
N ARG A 252 -0.58 5.04 -25.92
CA ARG A 252 -0.69 6.50 -25.79
C ARG A 252 -1.33 7.16 -26.99
N ASN A 253 -0.68 7.06 -28.15
CA ASN A 253 -1.09 7.77 -29.37
C ASN A 253 -1.07 6.89 -30.63
N GLU A 254 -0.67 5.62 -30.52
CA GLU A 254 -0.53 4.71 -31.66
C GLU A 254 -1.89 4.49 -32.34
N PRO A 255 -1.93 4.51 -33.67
CA PRO A 255 -3.15 4.17 -34.42
C PRO A 255 -3.50 2.69 -34.22
N ASP A 256 -4.79 2.37 -34.30
CA ASP A 256 -5.31 1.00 -34.13
C ASP A 256 -4.87 0.33 -32.82
N CYS A 257 -4.85 1.11 -31.73
CA CYS A 257 -4.57 0.62 -30.39
C CYS A 257 -5.84 0.07 -29.74
N ALA A 258 -5.84 -1.20 -29.35
CA ALA A 258 -6.99 -1.89 -28.76
C ALA A 258 -7.41 -1.29 -27.40
N VAL A 259 -6.43 -0.87 -26.56
CA VAL A 259 -6.71 -0.22 -25.26
C VAL A 259 -7.41 1.13 -25.46
N ARG A 260 -6.98 1.93 -26.45
CA ARG A 260 -7.63 3.21 -26.77
C ARG A 260 -9.03 3.00 -27.35
N ALA A 261 -9.20 2.05 -28.26
CA ALA A 261 -10.51 1.70 -28.78
C ALA A 261 -11.48 1.28 -27.65
N ALA A 262 -10.99 0.48 -26.70
CA ALA A 262 -11.79 0.11 -25.51
C ALA A 262 -12.17 1.32 -24.64
N ALA A 263 -11.30 2.31 -24.54
CA ALA A 263 -11.64 3.57 -23.83
C ALA A 263 -12.68 4.40 -24.61
N ASP A 264 -12.55 4.50 -25.93
CA ASP A 264 -13.52 5.19 -26.79
C ASP A 264 -14.90 4.50 -26.75
N GLU A 265 -14.93 3.18 -26.54
CA GLU A 265 -16.16 2.39 -26.36
C GLU A 265 -16.72 2.42 -24.91
N GLY A 266 -16.04 3.12 -23.97
CA GLY A 266 -16.44 3.22 -22.57
C GLY A 266 -16.19 1.96 -21.72
N LYS A 267 -15.43 0.98 -22.23
CA LYS A 267 -15.01 -0.23 -21.51
C LYS A 267 -13.86 0.04 -20.53
N ILE A 268 -13.06 1.05 -20.82
CA ILE A 268 -12.03 1.60 -19.94
C ILE A 268 -12.43 3.04 -19.65
N HIS A 269 -12.46 3.44 -18.37
CA HIS A 269 -12.83 4.81 -18.04
C HIS A 269 -11.74 5.79 -18.55
N PRO A 270 -12.12 6.92 -19.20
CA PRO A 270 -11.15 7.87 -19.77
C PRO A 270 -10.11 8.36 -18.76
N SER A 271 -10.50 8.64 -17.50
CA SER A 271 -9.57 9.10 -16.48
C SER A 271 -8.47 8.07 -16.17
N ARG A 272 -8.77 6.78 -16.28
CA ARG A 272 -7.80 5.70 -16.07
C ARG A 272 -6.76 5.66 -17.18
N LEU A 273 -7.19 5.79 -18.43
CA LEU A 273 -6.28 5.89 -19.57
C LEU A 273 -5.41 7.16 -19.50
N ASP A 274 -5.97 8.28 -19.05
CA ASP A 274 -5.21 9.52 -18.87
C ASP A 274 -4.19 9.41 -17.72
N SER A 275 -4.55 8.76 -16.63
CA SER A 275 -3.62 8.46 -15.54
C SER A 275 -2.48 7.56 -15.98
N TYR A 276 -2.78 6.51 -16.77
CA TYR A 276 -1.76 5.66 -17.39
C TYR A 276 -0.76 6.47 -18.22
N ARG A 277 -1.25 7.34 -19.11
CA ARG A 277 -0.42 8.21 -19.96
C ARG A 277 0.49 9.12 -19.13
N ARG A 278 -0.08 9.76 -18.09
CA ARG A 278 0.68 10.62 -17.16
C ARG A 278 1.77 9.84 -16.42
N LEU A 279 1.47 8.64 -15.92
CA LEU A 279 2.44 7.77 -15.23
C LEU A 279 3.54 7.31 -16.17
N TRP A 280 3.18 6.94 -17.40
CA TRP A 280 4.14 6.54 -18.43
C TRP A 280 5.13 7.68 -18.76
N GLU A 281 4.64 8.91 -18.94
CA GLU A 281 5.47 10.08 -19.19
C GLU A 281 6.41 10.37 -18.01
N GLN A 282 5.91 10.28 -16.77
CA GLN A 282 6.71 10.45 -15.58
C GLN A 282 7.83 9.40 -15.48
N ALA A 283 7.51 8.14 -15.76
CA ALA A 283 8.47 7.04 -15.76
C ALA A 283 9.54 7.20 -16.84
N ASN A 284 9.14 7.67 -18.02
CA ASN A 284 10.06 7.87 -19.15
C ASN A 284 11.03 9.04 -18.92
N ARG A 285 10.58 10.12 -18.24
CA ARG A 285 11.44 11.28 -17.93
C ARG A 285 12.55 10.95 -16.93
N LYS A 286 12.32 10.02 -15.99
CA LYS A 286 13.33 9.61 -14.98
C LYS A 286 14.50 8.82 -15.57
N LYS A 287 14.34 8.22 -16.75
CA LYS A 287 15.42 7.48 -17.43
C LYS A 287 16.58 8.35 -17.86
N ASP A 288 16.39 9.65 -18.05
CA ASP A 288 17.42 10.54 -18.60
C ASP A 288 18.41 11.05 -17.54
N TRP A 289 18.25 10.70 -16.24
CA TRP A 289 19.08 11.24 -15.14
C TRP A 289 19.69 10.16 -14.22
N GLU A 290 19.41 8.88 -14.42
CA GLU A 290 19.93 7.77 -13.60
C GLU A 290 20.86 6.83 -14.42
N VAL A 291 21.72 7.41 -15.25
CA VAL A 291 22.83 6.68 -15.90
C VAL A 291 24.15 7.10 -15.27
#